data_f06feec50e958004e6681c25fe841058
#
_entry.id   f06feec50e958004e6681c25fe841058
#
_cell.length_a   1.000
_cell.length_b   1.000
_cell.length_c   1.000
_cell.angle_alpha   90.00
_cell.angle_beta   90.00
_cell.angle_gamma   90.00
#
_symmetry.space_group_name_H-M   'P 1'
#
loop_
_entity.id
_entity.type
_entity.pdbx_description
1 polymer ?
#
loop_
_entity_poly.entity_id
_entity_poly.type
_entity_poly.pdbx_seq_one_letter_code
_entity_poly.pdbx_strand_id
1 'polypeptide(L)'
;DALHGARIGRGDTDLVIGCDMVVAAGAEALATYATGRTRAVINSHVVPLAAFALDPDLPLHDRQLGNVLDQTLGKEYVHYTAAGRLATALLGDAIYTNPFLLGYAWQLGLIPLSRQAIERAIELNGTAVEENLQAFRWGRLAAHVPEQVAAAAAPFLTGQQASVQDFGLEELIAHRVKHLTAYQNPRYAERYLRLVRRVQAAESRVAPGEQGLTRAVAVSYSKLLAYKDEYEVARLYLEPSFRQQLEAQFEGNYRLTVHLAPPLLARRDRQTGRPRKREYGPWIFKAFRLLAGLRFLRGTPFDPFGHTAERKLERQLIRDYEALVEELIAELTVDNHATAVALAE
;
A
#
# COMPACT_ATOMS: atom_id res chain seq x y z
N ASP A 1 22.07 27.50 -29.48
CA ASP A 1 21.76 26.22 -28.83
C ASP A 1 21.81 26.41 -27.31
N ALA A 2 20.65 26.59 -26.69
CA ALA A 2 20.55 26.68 -25.26
C ALA A 2 20.75 25.25 -24.67
N LEU A 3 21.78 25.05 -23.87
CA LEU A 3 21.98 23.85 -23.09
C LEU A 3 20.86 23.80 -22.04
N HIS A 4 19.86 22.99 -22.31
CA HIS A 4 18.83 22.68 -21.31
C HIS A 4 19.43 21.76 -20.25
N GLY A 5 19.30 22.13 -18.99
CA GLY A 5 19.73 21.28 -17.87
C GLY A 5 19.00 19.93 -17.90
N ALA A 6 19.67 18.88 -17.42
CA ALA A 6 19.09 17.53 -17.31
C ALA A 6 17.93 17.46 -16.28
N ARG A 7 17.69 18.54 -15.52
CA ARG A 7 16.61 18.66 -14.53
C ARG A 7 15.73 19.85 -14.86
N ILE A 8 14.42 19.67 -14.69
CA ILE A 8 13.44 20.76 -14.82
C ILE A 8 13.64 21.75 -13.68
N GLY A 9 13.64 23.05 -14.02
CA GLY A 9 13.77 24.13 -13.06
C GLY A 9 12.52 24.30 -12.19
N ARG A 10 12.61 25.17 -11.19
CA ARG A 10 11.47 25.52 -10.34
C ARG A 10 10.39 26.22 -11.15
N GLY A 11 9.15 25.71 -11.09
CA GLY A 11 8.02 26.28 -11.78
C GLY A 11 8.05 26.13 -13.31
N ASP A 12 8.91 25.26 -13.87
CA ASP A 12 9.10 25.11 -15.32
C ASP A 12 8.38 23.92 -15.94
N THR A 13 7.63 23.14 -15.14
CA THR A 13 6.88 21.97 -15.62
C THR A 13 5.59 22.40 -16.32
N ASP A 14 5.38 21.94 -17.55
CA ASP A 14 4.11 22.08 -18.26
C ASP A 14 3.17 20.89 -18.02
N LEU A 15 3.70 19.67 -18.01
CA LEU A 15 2.95 18.43 -17.82
C LEU A 15 3.64 17.50 -16.82
N VAL A 16 2.86 16.96 -15.89
CA VAL A 16 3.23 15.87 -14.99
C VAL A 16 2.44 14.63 -15.34
N ILE A 17 3.13 13.52 -15.57
CA ILE A 17 2.54 12.18 -15.62
C ILE A 17 2.97 11.45 -14.35
N GLY A 18 2.13 11.52 -13.31
CA GLY A 18 2.39 10.95 -12.00
C GLY A 18 2.00 9.47 -11.94
N CYS A 19 2.94 8.58 -12.28
CA CYS A 19 2.72 7.14 -12.17
C CYS A 19 2.57 6.69 -10.70
N ASP A 20 3.11 7.49 -9.79
CA ASP A 20 3.01 7.34 -8.35
C ASP A 20 2.62 8.69 -7.73
N MET A 21 1.48 8.70 -7.02
CA MET A 21 0.95 9.91 -6.40
C MET A 21 1.85 10.43 -5.27
N VAL A 22 2.50 9.53 -4.50
CA VAL A 22 3.40 9.91 -3.41
C VAL A 22 4.60 10.68 -3.95
N VAL A 23 5.18 10.21 -5.04
CA VAL A 23 6.30 10.88 -5.72
C VAL A 23 5.84 12.21 -6.33
N ALA A 24 4.69 12.22 -6.99
CA ALA A 24 4.15 13.43 -7.62
C ALA A 24 3.80 14.53 -6.59
N ALA A 25 3.35 14.16 -5.39
CA ALA A 25 3.07 15.08 -4.29
C ALA A 25 4.31 15.36 -3.40
N GLY A 26 5.47 14.79 -3.72
CA GLY A 26 6.71 14.99 -2.98
C GLY A 26 7.28 16.40 -3.17
N ALA A 27 8.00 16.91 -2.16
CA ALA A 27 8.51 18.28 -2.14
C ALA A 27 9.41 18.65 -3.35
N GLU A 28 10.21 17.70 -3.85
CA GLU A 28 11.06 17.91 -5.03
C GLU A 28 10.21 18.08 -6.30
N ALA A 29 9.17 17.28 -6.48
CA ALA A 29 8.28 17.37 -7.63
C ALA A 29 7.46 18.65 -7.57
N LEU A 30 6.83 18.94 -6.42
CA LEU A 30 6.03 20.16 -6.20
C LEU A 30 6.83 21.44 -6.47
N ALA A 31 8.12 21.46 -6.16
CA ALA A 31 8.97 22.62 -6.43
C ALA A 31 9.11 22.95 -7.93
N THR A 32 8.87 21.98 -8.82
CA THR A 32 8.94 22.18 -10.28
C THR A 32 7.64 22.65 -10.88
N TYR A 33 6.54 22.61 -10.14
CA TYR A 33 5.19 22.92 -10.63
C TYR A 33 4.92 24.44 -10.61
N ALA A 34 4.12 24.90 -11.56
CA ALA A 34 3.60 26.26 -11.63
C ALA A 34 2.08 26.23 -11.51
N THR A 35 1.55 26.91 -10.48
CA THR A 35 0.09 27.05 -10.25
C THR A 35 -0.57 27.71 -11.47
N GLY A 36 -1.68 27.15 -11.93
CA GLY A 36 -2.44 27.67 -13.08
C GLY A 36 -1.79 27.42 -14.45
N ARG A 37 -0.66 26.72 -14.52
CA ARG A 37 0.04 26.36 -15.76
C ARG A 37 0.27 24.87 -15.88
N THR A 38 0.90 24.25 -14.89
CA THR A 38 1.23 22.81 -14.92
C THR A 38 -0.04 21.98 -14.95
N ARG A 39 -0.19 21.11 -15.95
CA ARG A 39 -1.22 20.08 -16.01
C ARG A 39 -0.70 18.79 -15.41
N ALA A 40 -1.57 18.02 -14.76
CA ALA A 40 -1.18 16.76 -14.15
C ALA A 40 -2.16 15.65 -14.53
N VAL A 41 -1.60 14.48 -14.87
CA VAL A 41 -2.34 13.21 -14.99
C VAL A 41 -1.75 12.25 -13.96
N ILE A 42 -2.53 11.88 -12.96
CA ILE A 42 -2.06 11.21 -11.75
C ILE A 42 -2.72 9.82 -11.62
N ASN A 43 -1.90 8.81 -11.40
CA ASN A 43 -2.39 7.51 -10.98
C ASN A 43 -2.94 7.61 -9.55
N SER A 44 -4.26 7.49 -9.40
CA SER A 44 -4.92 7.53 -8.09
C SER A 44 -4.80 6.20 -7.32
N HIS A 45 -4.29 5.14 -7.95
CA HIS A 45 -4.02 3.88 -7.27
C HIS A 45 -2.67 3.94 -6.56
N VAL A 46 -2.70 4.24 -5.27
CA VAL A 46 -1.50 4.31 -4.43
C VAL A 46 -1.06 2.90 -4.05
N VAL A 47 0.18 2.57 -4.40
CA VAL A 47 0.84 1.33 -4.00
C VAL A 47 1.88 1.68 -2.93
N PRO A 48 1.91 0.97 -1.78
CA PRO A 48 2.90 1.22 -0.76
C PRO A 48 4.32 1.09 -1.33
N LEU A 49 5.06 2.20 -1.34
CA LEU A 49 6.44 2.23 -1.81
C LEU A 49 7.41 1.64 -0.78
N ALA A 50 8.66 1.39 -1.22
CA ALA A 50 9.75 0.97 -0.33
C ALA A 50 10.01 1.97 0.82
N ALA A 51 9.62 3.24 0.69
CA ALA A 51 9.66 4.23 1.76
C ALA A 51 8.79 3.84 2.95
N PHE A 52 7.65 3.17 2.73
CA PHE A 52 6.81 2.62 3.80
C PHE A 52 7.44 1.43 4.54
N ALA A 53 8.37 0.73 3.89
CA ALA A 53 9.16 -0.30 4.56
C ALA A 53 10.20 0.31 5.52
N LEU A 54 10.53 1.60 5.35
CA LEU A 54 11.48 2.36 6.16
C LEU A 54 10.79 3.22 7.22
N ASP A 55 9.58 3.69 6.94
CA ASP A 55 8.74 4.47 7.84
C ASP A 55 7.28 4.02 7.68
N PRO A 56 6.82 3.08 8.54
CA PRO A 56 5.44 2.58 8.51
C PRO A 56 4.40 3.64 8.90
N ASP A 57 4.84 4.73 9.54
CA ASP A 57 3.99 5.80 10.05
C ASP A 57 3.78 6.94 9.04
N LEU A 58 4.37 6.84 7.86
CA LEU A 58 4.05 7.75 6.76
C LEU A 58 2.56 7.65 6.43
N PRO A 59 1.75 8.68 6.72
CA PRO A 59 0.32 8.62 6.47
C PRO A 59 0.05 8.55 4.96
N LEU A 60 -0.33 7.36 4.47
CA LEU A 60 -0.90 7.17 3.13
C LEU A 60 -2.33 7.67 3.13
N HIS A 61 -2.51 8.95 3.20
CA HIS A 61 -3.83 9.51 2.99
C HIS A 61 -3.91 9.93 1.51
N ASP A 62 -4.39 9.02 0.65
CA ASP A 62 -4.64 9.29 -0.77
C ASP A 62 -5.36 10.62 -0.95
N ARG A 63 -6.31 10.92 -0.05
CA ARG A 63 -7.04 12.19 -0.01
C ARG A 63 -6.14 13.38 0.33
N GLN A 64 -5.17 13.22 1.23
CA GLN A 64 -4.26 14.32 1.59
C GLN A 64 -3.27 14.59 0.47
N LEU A 65 -2.73 13.56 -0.18
CA LEU A 65 -1.85 13.72 -1.34
C LEU A 65 -2.58 14.38 -2.52
N GLY A 66 -3.82 13.94 -2.79
CA GLY A 66 -4.69 14.58 -3.78
C GLY A 66 -4.96 16.05 -3.43
N ASN A 67 -5.29 16.36 -2.17
CA ASN A 67 -5.51 17.74 -1.72
C ASN A 67 -4.26 18.62 -1.91
N VAL A 68 -3.06 18.10 -1.63
CA VAL A 68 -1.80 18.83 -1.85
C VAL A 68 -1.62 19.17 -3.33
N LEU A 69 -1.86 18.22 -4.23
CA LEU A 69 -1.78 18.45 -5.67
C LEU A 69 -2.84 19.44 -6.15
N ASP A 70 -4.09 19.29 -5.71
CA ASP A 70 -5.20 20.19 -6.05
C ASP A 70 -4.96 21.64 -5.55
N GLN A 71 -4.40 21.78 -4.34
CA GLN A 71 -4.05 23.10 -3.79
C GLN A 71 -2.86 23.75 -4.50
N THR A 72 -1.87 22.94 -4.93
CA THR A 72 -0.68 23.45 -5.59
C THR A 72 -0.95 23.85 -7.04
N LEU A 73 -1.71 23.06 -7.77
CA LEU A 73 -1.91 23.23 -9.21
C LEU A 73 -3.23 23.94 -9.57
N GLY A 74 -4.25 23.76 -8.74
CA GLY A 74 -5.66 24.02 -9.06
C GLY A 74 -6.34 22.73 -9.48
N LYS A 75 -7.51 22.46 -8.90
CA LYS A 75 -8.25 21.20 -9.12
C LYS A 75 -8.58 20.93 -10.58
N GLU A 76 -8.82 21.98 -11.36
CA GLU A 76 -9.12 21.91 -12.80
C GLU A 76 -7.91 21.54 -13.67
N TYR A 77 -6.69 21.58 -13.10
CA TYR A 77 -5.45 21.23 -13.77
C TYR A 77 -5.02 19.78 -13.49
N VAL A 78 -5.70 19.06 -12.57
CA VAL A 78 -5.33 17.71 -12.16
C VAL A 78 -6.38 16.69 -12.62
N HIS A 79 -5.93 15.69 -13.35
CA HIS A 79 -6.75 14.55 -13.79
C HIS A 79 -6.31 13.29 -13.05
N TYR A 80 -7.24 12.66 -12.33
CA TYR A 80 -6.99 11.42 -11.60
C TYR A 80 -7.57 10.22 -12.37
N THR A 81 -6.81 9.14 -12.44
CA THR A 81 -7.26 7.86 -12.98
C THR A 81 -6.61 6.70 -12.25
N ALA A 82 -7.34 5.64 -11.95
CA ALA A 82 -6.82 4.44 -11.29
C ALA A 82 -6.02 3.56 -12.26
N ALA A 83 -5.02 4.17 -12.95
CA ALA A 83 -4.31 3.55 -14.06
C ALA A 83 -3.64 2.22 -13.68
N GLY A 84 -3.00 2.13 -12.52
CA GLY A 84 -2.37 0.88 -12.06
C GLY A 84 -3.38 -0.24 -11.85
N ARG A 85 -4.55 0.07 -11.29
CA ARG A 85 -5.63 -0.88 -11.10
C ARG A 85 -6.25 -1.33 -12.43
N LEU A 86 -6.48 -0.39 -13.34
CA LEU A 86 -7.03 -0.66 -14.67
C LEU A 86 -6.04 -1.45 -15.54
N ALA A 87 -4.75 -1.10 -15.52
CA ALA A 87 -3.72 -1.83 -16.24
C ALA A 87 -3.61 -3.28 -15.74
N THR A 88 -3.58 -3.50 -14.43
CA THR A 88 -3.58 -4.85 -13.87
C THR A 88 -4.81 -5.65 -14.27
N ALA A 89 -6.00 -5.04 -14.22
CA ALA A 89 -7.24 -5.73 -14.56
C ALA A 89 -7.33 -6.09 -16.05
N LEU A 90 -6.93 -5.18 -16.95
CA LEU A 90 -7.12 -5.32 -18.39
C LEU A 90 -5.96 -6.00 -19.12
N LEU A 91 -4.75 -5.93 -18.54
CA LEU A 91 -3.51 -6.39 -19.17
C LEU A 91 -2.72 -7.39 -18.29
N GLY A 92 -3.21 -7.65 -17.09
CA GLY A 92 -2.61 -8.64 -16.17
C GLY A 92 -1.45 -8.14 -15.32
N ASP A 93 -0.86 -6.95 -15.58
CA ASP A 93 0.29 -6.44 -14.84
C ASP A 93 0.25 -4.91 -14.67
N ALA A 94 0.66 -4.44 -13.49
CA ALA A 94 0.80 -3.02 -13.17
C ALA A 94 1.96 -2.34 -13.92
N ILE A 95 2.88 -3.09 -14.54
CA ILE A 95 3.99 -2.55 -15.34
C ILE A 95 3.48 -1.68 -16.50
N TYR A 96 2.28 -1.94 -16.96
CA TYR A 96 1.63 -1.22 -18.05
C TYR A 96 0.98 0.11 -17.62
N THR A 97 1.09 0.51 -16.35
CA THR A 97 0.58 1.79 -15.84
C THR A 97 1.14 2.99 -16.58
N ASN A 98 2.43 2.98 -16.91
CA ASN A 98 3.10 4.11 -17.55
C ASN A 98 2.59 4.36 -18.98
N PRO A 99 2.55 3.38 -19.90
CA PRO A 99 1.97 3.57 -21.21
C PRO A 99 0.46 3.84 -21.17
N PHE A 100 -0.27 3.33 -20.18
CA PHE A 100 -1.67 3.69 -19.96
C PHE A 100 -1.83 5.18 -19.66
N LEU A 101 -1.07 5.73 -18.71
CA LEU A 101 -1.10 7.16 -18.37
C LEU A 101 -0.63 8.03 -19.54
N LEU A 102 0.35 7.58 -20.30
CA LEU A 102 0.79 8.25 -21.52
C LEU A 102 -0.37 8.37 -22.52
N GLY A 103 -1.13 7.30 -22.73
CA GLY A 103 -2.32 7.30 -23.58
C GLY A 103 -3.42 8.21 -23.07
N TYR A 104 -3.64 8.21 -21.76
CA TYR A 104 -4.62 9.09 -21.12
C TYR A 104 -4.26 10.57 -21.32
N ALA A 105 -3.01 10.96 -21.01
CA ALA A 105 -2.51 12.33 -21.18
C ALA A 105 -2.54 12.76 -22.64
N TRP A 106 -2.18 11.87 -23.56
CA TRP A 106 -2.22 12.14 -24.99
C TRP A 106 -3.67 12.43 -25.48
N GLN A 107 -4.63 11.64 -25.04
CA GLN A 107 -6.03 11.81 -25.42
C GLN A 107 -6.63 13.13 -24.91
N LEU A 108 -6.14 13.64 -23.78
CA LEU A 108 -6.48 14.97 -23.26
C LEU A 108 -5.80 16.11 -24.03
N GLY A 109 -4.97 15.81 -25.05
CA GLY A 109 -4.26 16.83 -25.83
C GLY A 109 -3.07 17.46 -25.11
N LEU A 110 -2.57 16.82 -24.02
CA LEU A 110 -1.49 17.37 -23.19
C LEU A 110 -0.10 17.06 -23.73
N ILE A 111 0.02 16.19 -24.73
CA ILE A 111 1.28 15.76 -25.32
C ILE A 111 1.36 16.21 -26.77
N PRO A 112 2.30 17.11 -27.16
CA PRO A 112 2.38 17.69 -28.50
C PRO A 112 3.11 16.76 -29.50
N LEU A 113 2.74 15.48 -29.49
CA LEU A 113 3.28 14.46 -30.42
C LEU A 113 2.13 13.80 -31.17
N SER A 114 2.40 13.35 -32.41
CA SER A 114 1.41 12.55 -33.13
C SER A 114 1.30 11.14 -32.53
N ARG A 115 0.10 10.54 -32.69
CA ARG A 115 -0.13 9.17 -32.26
C ARG A 115 0.86 8.20 -32.89
N GLN A 116 1.11 8.36 -34.20
CA GLN A 116 2.04 7.52 -34.95
C GLN A 116 3.47 7.62 -34.42
N ALA A 117 3.89 8.81 -33.96
CA ALA A 117 5.22 8.98 -33.37
C ALA A 117 5.37 8.22 -32.06
N ILE A 118 4.34 8.24 -31.19
CA ILE A 118 4.34 7.51 -29.92
C ILE A 118 4.29 5.99 -30.17
N GLU A 119 3.35 5.53 -31.01
CA GLU A 119 3.24 4.11 -31.35
C GLU A 119 4.55 3.59 -31.96
N ARG A 120 5.17 4.38 -32.85
CA ARG A 120 6.48 4.01 -33.44
C ARG A 120 7.61 3.97 -32.41
N ALA A 121 7.61 4.86 -31.45
CA ALA A 121 8.58 4.85 -30.34
C ALA A 121 8.44 3.58 -29.48
N ILE A 122 7.21 3.15 -29.21
CA ILE A 122 6.93 1.89 -28.49
C ILE A 122 7.42 0.69 -29.29
N GLU A 123 7.18 0.65 -30.61
CA GLU A 123 7.69 -0.39 -31.49
C GLU A 123 9.22 -0.45 -31.49
N LEU A 124 9.89 0.71 -31.59
CA LEU A 124 11.35 0.79 -31.61
C LEU A 124 12.00 0.38 -30.28
N ASN A 125 11.28 0.57 -29.15
CA ASN A 125 11.75 0.08 -27.85
C ASN A 125 11.82 -1.45 -27.79
N GLY A 126 11.03 -2.17 -28.57
CA GLY A 126 11.15 -3.61 -28.78
C GLY A 126 10.77 -4.51 -27.59
N THR A 127 10.30 -3.93 -26.47
CA THR A 127 9.94 -4.68 -25.27
C THR A 127 8.44 -4.69 -25.10
N ALA A 128 7.81 -5.89 -25.01
CA ALA A 128 6.37 -6.07 -24.81
C ALA A 128 5.53 -5.09 -25.68
N VAL A 129 5.85 -5.04 -26.98
CA VAL A 129 5.36 -4.00 -27.89
C VAL A 129 3.84 -3.99 -27.96
N GLU A 130 3.22 -5.17 -28.15
CA GLU A 130 1.76 -5.26 -28.30
C GLU A 130 1.04 -4.85 -27.02
N GLU A 131 1.53 -5.31 -25.87
CA GLU A 131 0.94 -5.00 -24.56
C GLU A 131 1.08 -3.50 -24.25
N ASN A 132 2.22 -2.88 -24.57
CA ASN A 132 2.42 -1.44 -24.38
C ASN A 132 1.53 -0.61 -25.32
N LEU A 133 1.34 -1.05 -26.58
CA LEU A 133 0.39 -0.43 -27.49
C LEU A 133 -1.06 -0.58 -27.00
N GLN A 134 -1.43 -1.75 -26.49
CA GLN A 134 -2.74 -1.97 -25.88
C GLN A 134 -2.95 -1.09 -24.65
N ALA A 135 -1.94 -0.97 -23.77
CA ALA A 135 -2.00 -0.09 -22.61
C ALA A 135 -2.20 1.38 -23.02
N PHE A 136 -1.47 1.85 -24.00
CA PHE A 136 -1.65 3.19 -24.56
C PHE A 136 -3.07 3.40 -25.11
N ARG A 137 -3.62 2.43 -25.84
CA ARG A 137 -5.00 2.47 -26.35
C ARG A 137 -6.05 2.48 -25.23
N TRP A 138 -5.87 1.64 -24.19
CA TRP A 138 -6.75 1.63 -23.02
C TRP A 138 -6.70 2.94 -22.25
N GLY A 139 -5.54 3.54 -22.08
CA GLY A 139 -5.40 4.86 -21.47
C GLY A 139 -6.15 5.94 -22.23
N ARG A 140 -6.08 5.93 -23.56
CA ARG A 140 -6.85 6.84 -24.43
C ARG A 140 -8.36 6.64 -24.25
N LEU A 141 -8.82 5.40 -24.22
CA LEU A 141 -10.23 5.08 -24.00
C LEU A 141 -10.68 5.54 -22.60
N ALA A 142 -9.87 5.37 -21.58
CA ALA A 142 -10.20 5.79 -20.22
C ALA A 142 -10.37 7.33 -20.09
N ALA A 143 -9.64 8.10 -20.89
CA ALA A 143 -9.81 9.56 -20.95
C ALA A 143 -11.06 10.00 -21.74
N HIS A 144 -11.53 9.15 -22.66
CA HIS A 144 -12.66 9.50 -23.55
C HIS A 144 -13.99 8.89 -23.09
N VAL A 145 -13.97 7.62 -22.70
CA VAL A 145 -15.16 6.84 -22.32
C VAL A 145 -14.86 6.01 -21.05
N PRO A 146 -14.62 6.67 -19.90
CA PRO A 146 -14.14 6.02 -18.66
C PRO A 146 -15.10 4.91 -18.19
N GLU A 147 -16.40 5.07 -18.38
CA GLU A 147 -17.41 4.10 -17.96
C GLU A 147 -17.30 2.77 -18.72
N GLN A 148 -16.97 2.81 -20.01
CA GLN A 148 -16.77 1.59 -20.79
C GLN A 148 -15.51 0.84 -20.36
N VAL A 149 -14.46 1.58 -20.05
CA VAL A 149 -13.20 0.99 -19.53
C VAL A 149 -13.43 0.39 -18.14
N ALA A 150 -14.18 1.07 -17.28
CA ALA A 150 -14.56 0.53 -15.97
C ALA A 150 -15.40 -0.75 -16.09
N ALA A 151 -16.37 -0.77 -17.01
CA ALA A 151 -17.20 -1.95 -17.28
C ALA A 151 -16.35 -3.13 -17.83
N ALA A 152 -15.40 -2.86 -18.73
CA ALA A 152 -14.49 -3.88 -19.25
C ALA A 152 -13.55 -4.43 -18.17
N ALA A 153 -13.11 -3.61 -17.23
CA ALA A 153 -12.24 -4.01 -16.12
C ALA A 153 -13.00 -4.73 -14.99
N ALA A 154 -14.31 -4.47 -14.81
CA ALA A 154 -15.10 -4.95 -13.68
C ALA A 154 -15.03 -6.47 -13.44
N PRO A 155 -15.09 -7.37 -14.44
CA PRO A 155 -14.97 -8.81 -14.22
C PRO A 155 -13.64 -9.23 -13.59
N PHE A 156 -12.56 -8.50 -13.87
CA PHE A 156 -11.21 -8.77 -13.39
C PHE A 156 -10.91 -8.08 -12.05
N LEU A 157 -11.73 -7.11 -11.65
CA LEU A 157 -11.61 -6.39 -10.38
C LEU A 157 -12.36 -7.07 -9.24
N THR A 158 -13.28 -7.98 -9.51
CA THR A 158 -14.10 -8.70 -8.53
C THR A 158 -13.32 -9.68 -7.65
N GLY A 159 -12.04 -9.95 -7.94
CA GLY A 159 -11.14 -10.74 -7.08
C GLY A 159 -10.34 -9.95 -6.06
N GLN A 160 -10.37 -8.62 -6.12
CA GLN A 160 -9.77 -7.79 -5.08
C GLN A 160 -10.74 -7.75 -3.89
N GLN A 161 -10.32 -8.33 -2.77
CA GLN A 161 -11.01 -8.22 -1.49
C GLN A 161 -11.40 -6.76 -1.30
N ALA A 162 -12.68 -6.52 -0.93
CA ALA A 162 -13.15 -5.20 -0.49
C ALA A 162 -12.05 -4.60 0.40
N SER A 163 -11.66 -3.37 0.14
CA SER A 163 -10.61 -2.76 0.94
C SER A 163 -11.11 -2.77 2.39
N VAL A 164 -10.22 -3.07 3.33
CA VAL A 164 -10.59 -3.10 4.75
C VAL A 164 -11.19 -1.75 5.19
N GLN A 165 -11.02 -0.70 4.40
CA GLN A 165 -11.61 0.62 4.58
C GLN A 165 -13.13 0.64 4.31
N ASP A 166 -13.65 -0.29 3.50
CA ASP A 166 -15.07 -0.38 3.16
C ASP A 166 -15.88 -1.20 4.16
N PHE A 167 -15.20 -1.90 5.10
CA PHE A 167 -15.87 -2.70 6.12
C PHE A 167 -16.64 -1.84 7.13
N GLY A 168 -17.85 -2.25 7.47
CA GLY A 168 -18.51 -1.79 8.67
C GLY A 168 -17.68 -2.11 9.93
N LEU A 169 -17.90 -1.40 11.03
CA LEU A 169 -17.10 -1.56 12.25
C LEU A 169 -17.04 -3.01 12.75
N GLU A 170 -18.17 -3.69 12.81
CA GLU A 170 -18.24 -5.08 13.29
C GLU A 170 -17.54 -6.06 12.32
N GLU A 171 -17.67 -5.84 11.04
CA GLU A 171 -16.99 -6.62 10.02
C GLU A 171 -15.47 -6.43 10.09
N LEU A 172 -15.03 -5.20 10.28
CA LEU A 172 -13.62 -4.86 10.52
C LEU A 172 -13.07 -5.60 11.73
N ILE A 173 -13.78 -5.52 12.89
CA ILE A 173 -13.38 -6.19 14.12
C ILE A 173 -13.31 -7.70 13.91
N ALA A 174 -14.31 -8.30 13.29
CA ALA A 174 -14.34 -9.75 13.00
C ALA A 174 -13.18 -10.17 12.10
N HIS A 175 -12.89 -9.39 11.06
CA HIS A 175 -11.76 -9.62 10.17
C HIS A 175 -10.41 -9.57 10.92
N ARG A 176 -10.23 -8.59 11.81
CA ARG A 176 -9.00 -8.47 12.62
C ARG A 176 -8.85 -9.61 13.64
N VAL A 177 -9.95 -10.03 14.27
CA VAL A 177 -9.97 -11.19 15.18
C VAL A 177 -9.55 -12.46 14.44
N LYS A 178 -10.09 -12.69 13.24
CA LYS A 178 -9.69 -13.83 12.39
C LYS A 178 -8.20 -13.78 12.05
N HIS A 179 -7.70 -12.61 11.65
CA HIS A 179 -6.29 -12.41 11.32
C HIS A 179 -5.39 -12.68 12.54
N LEU A 180 -5.66 -12.07 13.69
CA LEU A 180 -4.85 -12.24 14.92
C LEU A 180 -4.92 -13.67 15.48
N THR A 181 -6.03 -14.38 15.28
CA THR A 181 -6.14 -15.80 15.59
C THR A 181 -5.20 -16.64 14.72
N ALA A 182 -5.12 -16.35 13.43
CA ALA A 182 -4.20 -17.01 12.50
C ALA A 182 -2.73 -16.60 12.75
N TYR A 183 -2.51 -15.33 13.11
CA TYR A 183 -1.20 -14.79 13.44
C TYR A 183 -0.55 -15.49 14.63
N GLN A 184 -1.29 -15.69 15.72
CA GLN A 184 -0.77 -16.39 16.90
C GLN A 184 -1.72 -17.46 17.46
N ASN A 185 -2.82 -17.06 18.07
CA ASN A 185 -3.85 -17.96 18.63
C ASN A 185 -5.10 -17.20 19.06
N PRO A 186 -6.21 -17.89 19.46
CA PRO A 186 -7.45 -17.24 19.92
C PRO A 186 -7.27 -16.34 21.15
N ARG A 187 -6.42 -16.71 22.12
CA ARG A 187 -6.16 -15.85 23.31
C ARG A 187 -5.55 -14.51 22.95
N TYR A 188 -4.71 -14.49 21.91
CA TYR A 188 -4.11 -13.25 21.42
C TYR A 188 -5.16 -12.35 20.76
N ALA A 189 -6.03 -12.93 19.95
CA ALA A 189 -7.16 -12.22 19.36
C ALA A 189 -8.17 -11.71 20.42
N GLU A 190 -8.36 -12.44 21.53
CA GLU A 190 -9.22 -12.02 22.63
C GLU A 190 -8.65 -10.80 23.38
N ARG A 191 -7.30 -10.69 23.51
CA ARG A 191 -6.66 -9.46 24.04
C ARG A 191 -7.06 -8.24 23.24
N TYR A 192 -6.97 -8.34 21.91
CA TYR A 192 -7.42 -7.29 20.99
C TYR A 192 -8.90 -6.95 21.18
N LEU A 193 -9.74 -7.96 21.12
CA LEU A 193 -11.19 -7.79 21.19
C LEU A 193 -11.63 -7.10 22.49
N ARG A 194 -11.04 -7.46 23.62
CA ARG A 194 -11.34 -6.85 24.92
C ARG A 194 -11.10 -5.34 24.93
N LEU A 195 -9.95 -4.89 24.45
CA LEU A 195 -9.64 -3.46 24.43
C LEU A 195 -10.59 -2.71 23.50
N VAL A 196 -10.79 -3.21 22.27
CA VAL A 196 -11.68 -2.58 21.29
C VAL A 196 -13.12 -2.49 21.81
N ARG A 197 -13.65 -3.53 22.49
CA ARG A 197 -15.01 -3.49 23.07
C ARG A 197 -15.14 -2.53 24.24
N ARG A 198 -14.08 -2.34 25.03
CA ARG A 198 -14.05 -1.32 26.09
C ARG A 198 -14.10 0.08 25.52
N VAL A 199 -13.34 0.34 24.45
CA VAL A 199 -13.38 1.61 23.71
C VAL A 199 -14.77 1.85 23.16
N GLN A 200 -15.37 0.88 22.49
CA GLN A 200 -16.72 0.96 21.92
C GLN A 200 -17.76 1.29 23.01
N ALA A 201 -17.67 0.65 24.15
CA ALA A 201 -18.57 0.92 25.25
C ALA A 201 -18.38 2.33 25.86
N ALA A 202 -17.15 2.84 25.90
CA ALA A 202 -16.87 4.19 26.38
C ALA A 202 -17.36 5.24 25.36
N GLU A 203 -17.05 5.07 24.09
CA GLU A 203 -17.46 5.96 23.00
C GLU A 203 -18.99 6.05 22.90
N SER A 204 -19.68 4.90 22.93
CA SER A 204 -21.15 4.86 22.87
C SER A 204 -21.84 5.57 24.04
N ARG A 205 -21.21 5.66 25.23
CA ARG A 205 -21.73 6.40 26.38
C ARG A 205 -21.56 7.90 26.25
N VAL A 206 -20.43 8.33 25.67
CA VAL A 206 -20.05 9.75 25.60
C VAL A 206 -20.56 10.40 24.31
N ALA A 207 -20.48 9.72 23.20
CA ALA A 207 -20.86 10.19 21.87
C ALA A 207 -21.73 9.14 21.16
N PRO A 208 -23.04 9.01 21.54
CA PRO A 208 -23.94 8.02 20.95
C PRO A 208 -24.05 8.19 19.43
N GLY A 209 -23.81 7.10 18.68
CA GLY A 209 -23.85 7.10 17.22
C GLY A 209 -22.49 7.29 16.54
N GLU A 210 -21.49 7.82 17.24
CA GLU A 210 -20.12 7.90 16.76
C GLU A 210 -19.40 6.55 16.90
N GLN A 211 -18.48 6.30 15.98
CA GLN A 211 -17.65 5.08 15.92
C GLN A 211 -16.20 5.38 15.54
N GLY A 212 -15.82 6.64 15.50
CA GLY A 212 -14.51 7.11 15.04
C GLY A 212 -13.39 6.58 15.91
N LEU A 213 -13.49 6.73 17.23
CA LEU A 213 -12.47 6.27 18.18
C LEU A 213 -12.34 4.75 18.17
N THR A 214 -13.45 4.02 18.20
CA THR A 214 -13.44 2.56 18.16
C THR A 214 -12.79 2.06 16.86
N ARG A 215 -13.09 2.69 15.73
CA ARG A 215 -12.51 2.33 14.43
C ARG A 215 -11.01 2.63 14.39
N ALA A 216 -10.58 3.79 14.87
CA ALA A 216 -9.16 4.16 14.95
C ALA A 216 -8.38 3.13 15.78
N VAL A 217 -8.85 2.82 16.99
CA VAL A 217 -8.25 1.81 17.85
C VAL A 217 -8.26 0.42 17.21
N ALA A 218 -9.38 0.01 16.60
CA ALA A 218 -9.48 -1.30 15.94
C ALA A 218 -8.44 -1.48 14.82
N VAL A 219 -8.16 -0.42 14.06
CA VAL A 219 -7.17 -0.43 12.99
C VAL A 219 -5.75 -0.40 13.55
N SER A 220 -5.42 0.61 14.35
CA SER A 220 -4.05 0.88 14.80
C SER A 220 -3.55 -0.19 15.78
N TYR A 221 -4.37 -0.60 16.73
CA TYR A 221 -4.02 -1.67 17.66
C TYR A 221 -3.78 -3.02 16.95
N SER A 222 -4.59 -3.36 15.94
CA SER A 222 -4.38 -4.58 15.16
C SER A 222 -3.07 -4.56 14.38
N LYS A 223 -2.62 -3.40 13.88
CA LYS A 223 -1.33 -3.25 13.20
C LYS A 223 -0.16 -3.48 14.16
N LEU A 224 -0.24 -2.87 15.35
CA LEU A 224 0.78 -3.06 16.38
C LEU A 224 0.87 -4.50 16.87
N LEU A 225 -0.26 -5.17 17.06
CA LEU A 225 -0.32 -6.57 17.48
C LEU A 225 0.23 -7.54 16.41
N ALA A 226 0.07 -7.23 15.14
CA ALA A 226 0.45 -8.10 14.02
C ALA A 226 1.74 -7.61 13.32
N TYR A 227 2.78 -7.31 14.08
CA TYR A 227 4.06 -6.92 13.50
C TYR A 227 4.68 -8.04 12.65
N LYS A 228 5.39 -7.67 11.61
CA LYS A 228 5.97 -8.59 10.63
C LYS A 228 7.23 -9.25 11.19
N ASP A 229 7.11 -10.49 11.65
CA ASP A 229 8.22 -11.32 12.09
C ASP A 229 8.46 -12.54 11.18
N GLU A 230 9.44 -13.34 11.52
CA GLU A 230 9.86 -14.51 10.76
C GLU A 230 8.78 -15.59 10.74
N TYR A 231 7.98 -15.71 11.81
CA TYR A 231 6.87 -16.65 11.89
C TYR A 231 5.73 -16.23 10.96
N GLU A 232 5.41 -14.93 10.95
CA GLU A 232 4.35 -14.38 10.09
C GLU A 232 4.74 -14.43 8.63
N VAL A 233 5.98 -14.08 8.27
CA VAL A 233 6.49 -14.24 6.92
C VAL A 233 6.36 -15.69 6.45
N ALA A 234 6.77 -16.65 7.30
CA ALA A 234 6.66 -18.06 6.96
C ALA A 234 5.19 -18.51 6.79
N ARG A 235 4.28 -18.03 7.64
CA ARG A 235 2.84 -18.32 7.56
C ARG A 235 2.23 -17.80 6.25
N LEU A 236 2.53 -16.55 5.89
CA LEU A 236 2.00 -15.91 4.67
C LEU A 236 2.42 -16.64 3.40
N TYR A 237 3.68 -17.10 3.31
CA TYR A 237 4.14 -17.90 2.18
C TYR A 237 3.50 -19.30 2.08
N LEU A 238 2.89 -19.77 3.16
CA LEU A 238 2.18 -21.06 3.19
C LEU A 238 0.67 -20.93 3.04
N GLU A 239 0.16 -19.69 2.98
CA GLU A 239 -1.28 -19.45 2.87
C GLU A 239 -1.82 -20.01 1.55
N PRO A 240 -2.96 -20.73 1.56
CA PRO A 240 -3.54 -21.29 0.33
C PRO A 240 -3.83 -20.24 -0.73
N SER A 241 -4.23 -19.01 -0.31
CA SER A 241 -4.48 -17.88 -1.20
C SER A 241 -3.25 -17.48 -2.02
N PHE A 242 -2.06 -17.49 -1.42
CA PHE A 242 -0.81 -17.23 -2.12
C PHE A 242 -0.56 -18.24 -3.25
N ARG A 243 -0.77 -19.51 -2.97
CA ARG A 243 -0.61 -20.57 -3.97
C ARG A 243 -1.66 -20.47 -5.08
N GLN A 244 -2.91 -20.22 -4.73
CA GLN A 244 -4.01 -20.03 -5.70
C GLN A 244 -3.73 -18.84 -6.63
N GLN A 245 -3.20 -17.74 -6.11
CA GLN A 245 -2.81 -16.58 -6.92
C GLN A 245 -1.68 -16.91 -7.89
N LEU A 246 -0.69 -17.70 -7.47
CA LEU A 246 0.38 -18.13 -8.37
C LEU A 246 -0.15 -19.08 -9.46
N GLU A 247 -0.98 -20.03 -9.11
CA GLU A 247 -1.61 -20.99 -10.06
C GLU A 247 -2.55 -20.27 -11.04
N ALA A 248 -3.16 -19.16 -10.65
CA ALA A 248 -3.99 -18.34 -11.53
C ALA A 248 -3.18 -17.43 -12.48
N GLN A 249 -1.92 -17.10 -12.12
CA GLN A 249 -1.08 -16.19 -12.89
C GLN A 249 -0.07 -16.91 -13.80
N PHE A 250 0.29 -18.15 -13.47
CA PHE A 250 1.32 -18.91 -14.17
C PHE A 250 0.81 -20.27 -14.61
N GLU A 251 0.97 -20.59 -15.88
CA GLU A 251 0.70 -21.90 -16.46
C GLU A 251 1.97 -22.74 -16.54
N GLY A 252 1.82 -24.07 -16.39
CA GLY A 252 2.91 -25.03 -16.54
C GLY A 252 3.78 -25.23 -15.29
N ASN A 253 4.97 -25.81 -15.48
CA ASN A 253 5.90 -26.10 -14.39
C ASN A 253 6.76 -24.88 -14.08
N TYR A 254 6.53 -24.23 -12.94
CA TYR A 254 7.34 -23.14 -12.45
C TYR A 254 8.13 -23.52 -11.19
N ARG A 255 9.28 -22.90 -11.01
CA ARG A 255 10.12 -23.04 -9.82
C ARG A 255 10.10 -21.74 -9.02
N LEU A 256 9.61 -21.81 -7.79
CA LEU A 256 9.63 -20.68 -6.87
C LEU A 256 10.99 -20.58 -6.18
N THR A 257 11.57 -19.38 -6.22
CA THR A 257 12.72 -18.99 -5.40
C THR A 257 12.34 -17.78 -4.54
N VAL A 258 12.86 -17.73 -3.32
CA VAL A 258 12.53 -16.68 -2.36
C VAL A 258 13.80 -15.94 -1.96
N HIS A 259 13.79 -14.62 -2.05
CA HIS A 259 14.91 -13.77 -1.67
C HIS A 259 14.73 -13.26 -0.24
N LEU A 260 15.48 -13.80 0.70
CA LEU A 260 15.39 -13.50 2.13
C LEU A 260 16.72 -13.03 2.70
N ALA A 261 16.64 -12.27 3.79
CA ALA A 261 17.76 -11.92 4.64
C ALA A 261 17.43 -12.31 6.10
N PRO A 262 17.48 -13.63 6.45
CA PRO A 262 17.13 -14.07 7.79
C PRO A 262 18.02 -13.40 8.83
N PRO A 263 17.50 -12.79 9.90
CA PRO A 263 18.28 -11.97 10.85
C PRO A 263 19.46 -12.72 11.48
N LEU A 264 19.30 -14.01 11.72
CA LEU A 264 20.35 -14.86 12.33
C LEU A 264 21.44 -15.29 11.32
N LEU A 265 21.20 -15.22 10.01
CA LEU A 265 22.09 -15.72 8.96
C LEU A 265 22.53 -14.64 7.97
N ALA A 266 21.92 -13.47 7.99
CA ALA A 266 22.19 -12.41 7.05
C ALA A 266 23.53 -11.71 7.35
N ARG A 267 24.43 -11.71 6.36
CA ARG A 267 25.61 -10.83 6.40
C ARG A 267 25.19 -9.43 6.01
N ARG A 268 25.65 -8.43 6.77
CA ARG A 268 25.43 -7.03 6.42
C ARG A 268 26.39 -6.61 5.31
N ASP A 269 25.88 -5.85 4.36
CA ASP A 269 26.69 -5.20 3.36
C ASP A 269 27.59 -4.14 4.03
N ARG A 270 28.89 -4.14 3.71
CA ARG A 270 29.86 -3.26 4.37
C ARG A 270 29.71 -1.79 4.00
N GLN A 271 29.11 -1.48 2.84
CA GLN A 271 28.95 -0.10 2.37
C GLN A 271 27.61 0.49 2.80
N THR A 272 26.54 -0.30 2.78
CA THR A 272 25.17 0.16 3.05
C THR A 272 24.67 -0.18 4.44
N GLY A 273 25.36 -1.04 5.18
CA GLY A 273 24.93 -1.57 6.49
C GLY A 273 23.70 -2.48 6.44
N ARG A 274 23.08 -2.65 5.27
CA ARG A 274 21.83 -3.40 5.08
C ARG A 274 22.08 -4.91 5.03
N PRO A 275 21.13 -5.74 5.53
CA PRO A 275 21.23 -7.18 5.40
C PRO A 275 21.17 -7.61 3.93
N ARG A 276 22.13 -8.42 3.49
CA ARG A 276 22.20 -8.90 2.10
C ARG A 276 21.20 -10.03 1.90
N LYS A 277 20.26 -9.86 0.99
CA LYS A 277 19.29 -10.89 0.59
C LYS A 277 20.03 -12.03 -0.14
N ARG A 278 19.62 -13.26 0.14
CA ARG A 278 20.08 -14.47 -0.55
C ARG A 278 18.89 -15.19 -1.16
N GLU A 279 19.14 -15.85 -2.28
CA GLU A 279 18.16 -16.69 -2.95
C GLU A 279 18.07 -18.06 -2.28
N TYR A 280 16.86 -18.52 -2.02
CA TYR A 280 16.53 -19.82 -1.47
C TYR A 280 15.60 -20.56 -2.42
N GLY A 281 15.95 -21.80 -2.75
CA GLY A 281 15.14 -22.66 -3.60
C GLY A 281 13.91 -23.24 -2.88
N PRO A 282 13.16 -24.14 -3.54
CA PRO A 282 11.89 -24.68 -3.01
C PRO A 282 11.95 -25.35 -1.64
N TRP A 283 13.12 -25.80 -1.20
CA TRP A 283 13.31 -26.41 0.12
C TRP A 283 12.95 -25.48 1.28
N ILE A 284 13.01 -24.15 1.06
CA ILE A 284 12.69 -23.14 2.08
C ILE A 284 11.24 -23.27 2.60
N PHE A 285 10.32 -23.75 1.77
CA PHE A 285 8.93 -23.97 2.18
C PHE A 285 8.78 -25.05 3.26
N LYS A 286 9.73 -26.02 3.35
CA LYS A 286 9.79 -26.97 4.47
C LYS A 286 10.19 -26.26 5.76
N ALA A 287 11.18 -25.35 5.69
CA ALA A 287 11.58 -24.51 6.82
C ALA A 287 10.45 -23.57 7.26
N PHE A 288 9.70 -23.00 6.32
CA PHE A 288 8.53 -22.18 6.62
C PHE A 288 7.43 -22.95 7.37
N ARG A 289 7.18 -24.22 7.02
CA ARG A 289 6.22 -25.05 7.77
C ARG A 289 6.63 -25.23 9.23
N LEU A 290 7.93 -25.47 9.46
CA LEU A 290 8.46 -25.59 10.82
C LEU A 290 8.31 -24.25 11.56
N LEU A 291 8.76 -23.14 10.97
CA LEU A 291 8.66 -21.80 11.56
C LEU A 291 7.21 -21.41 11.87
N ALA A 292 6.30 -21.56 10.92
CA ALA A 292 4.89 -21.25 11.12
C ALA A 292 4.26 -22.07 12.26
N GLY A 293 4.71 -23.33 12.43
CA GLY A 293 4.31 -24.18 13.56
C GLY A 293 4.85 -23.69 14.91
N LEU A 294 6.00 -23.02 14.92
CA LEU A 294 6.66 -22.51 16.13
C LEU A 294 6.17 -21.11 16.55
N ARG A 295 5.15 -20.54 15.89
CA ARG A 295 4.61 -19.21 16.21
C ARG A 295 4.16 -19.02 17.66
N PHE A 296 3.87 -20.14 18.37
CA PHE A 296 3.53 -20.10 19.80
C PHE A 296 4.68 -19.66 20.70
N LEU A 297 5.93 -19.72 20.22
CA LEU A 297 7.10 -19.24 20.93
C LEU A 297 7.21 -17.70 20.93
N ARG A 298 6.48 -17.02 20.02
CA ARG A 298 6.51 -15.57 19.88
C ARG A 298 6.30 -14.87 21.22
N GLY A 299 7.27 -14.02 21.58
CA GLY A 299 7.22 -13.24 22.81
C GLY A 299 7.48 -14.03 24.10
N THR A 300 7.81 -15.33 24.01
CA THR A 300 8.25 -16.12 25.15
C THR A 300 9.78 -16.00 25.35
N PRO A 301 10.33 -16.41 26.51
CA PRO A 301 11.77 -16.45 26.70
C PRO A 301 12.53 -17.38 25.72
N PHE A 302 11.82 -18.31 25.10
CA PHE A 302 12.35 -19.27 24.11
C PHE A 302 12.23 -18.79 22.67
N ASP A 303 11.74 -17.57 22.43
CA ASP A 303 11.63 -16.98 21.10
C ASP A 303 13.03 -16.57 20.59
N PRO A 304 13.64 -17.27 19.61
CA PRO A 304 14.99 -16.99 19.16
C PRO A 304 15.10 -15.63 18.45
N PHE A 305 13.99 -15.08 17.94
CA PHE A 305 13.92 -13.79 17.27
C PHE A 305 13.55 -12.66 18.24
N GLY A 306 12.87 -12.98 19.33
CA GLY A 306 12.29 -12.06 20.29
C GLY A 306 13.26 -11.20 21.09
N HIS A 307 14.57 -11.49 21.04
CA HIS A 307 15.58 -10.81 21.86
C HIS A 307 16.24 -9.61 21.18
N THR A 308 15.96 -9.37 19.89
CA THR A 308 16.48 -8.21 19.15
C THR A 308 15.93 -6.90 19.72
N ALA A 309 16.65 -5.78 19.53
CA ALA A 309 16.20 -4.47 19.96
C ALA A 309 14.88 -4.07 19.30
N GLU A 310 14.73 -4.39 18.02
CA GLU A 310 13.52 -4.15 17.23
C GLU A 310 12.30 -4.87 17.84
N ARG A 311 12.40 -6.18 18.13
CA ARG A 311 11.31 -6.95 18.74
C ARG A 311 10.96 -6.51 20.17
N LYS A 312 11.94 -6.00 20.91
CA LYS A 312 11.69 -5.39 22.23
C LYS A 312 10.92 -4.08 22.09
N LEU A 313 11.30 -3.26 21.11
CA LEU A 313 10.60 -2.00 20.80
C LEU A 313 9.15 -2.25 20.38
N GLU A 314 8.90 -3.18 19.43
CA GLU A 314 7.54 -3.52 19.00
C GLU A 314 6.64 -3.94 20.17
N ARG A 315 7.15 -4.78 21.08
CA ARG A 315 6.40 -5.16 22.29
C ARG A 315 6.24 -4.01 23.28
N GLN A 316 7.15 -3.04 23.31
CA GLN A 316 7.01 -1.85 24.10
C GLN A 316 5.90 -0.94 23.51
N LEU A 317 5.92 -0.70 22.21
CA LEU A 317 4.89 0.08 21.51
C LEU A 317 3.48 -0.46 21.74
N ILE A 318 3.31 -1.79 21.77
CA ILE A 318 2.01 -2.39 22.10
C ILE A 318 1.56 -1.98 23.52
N ARG A 319 2.46 -2.04 24.51
CA ARG A 319 2.13 -1.67 25.90
C ARG A 319 1.84 -0.18 26.04
N ASP A 320 2.63 0.65 25.37
CA ASP A 320 2.49 2.10 25.40
C ASP A 320 1.17 2.52 24.76
N TYR A 321 0.80 1.87 23.64
CA TYR A 321 -0.48 2.10 22.99
C TYR A 321 -1.68 1.64 23.86
N GLU A 322 -1.57 0.49 24.53
CA GLU A 322 -2.59 0.05 25.47
C GLU A 322 -2.78 1.06 26.62
N ALA A 323 -1.68 1.59 27.17
CA ALA A 323 -1.73 2.62 28.19
C ALA A 323 -2.37 3.92 27.68
N LEU A 324 -1.98 4.37 26.49
CA LEU A 324 -2.61 5.53 25.84
C LEU A 324 -4.12 5.35 25.67
N VAL A 325 -4.56 4.21 25.16
CA VAL A 325 -6.00 3.94 24.96
C VAL A 325 -6.75 3.92 26.29
N GLU A 326 -6.14 3.40 27.37
CA GLU A 326 -6.76 3.45 28.72
C GLU A 326 -6.91 4.89 29.23
N GLU A 327 -5.93 5.77 29.01
CA GLU A 327 -6.03 7.20 29.34
C GLU A 327 -7.13 7.87 28.50
N LEU A 328 -7.17 7.63 27.20
CA LEU A 328 -8.21 8.16 26.33
C LEU A 328 -9.61 7.75 26.77
N ILE A 329 -9.82 6.50 27.18
CA ILE A 329 -11.11 6.02 27.70
C ILE A 329 -11.47 6.73 29.00
N ALA A 330 -10.51 6.93 29.89
CA ALA A 330 -10.73 7.53 31.21
C ALA A 330 -11.11 9.02 31.12
N GLU A 331 -10.55 9.74 30.16
CA GLU A 331 -10.72 11.19 29.99
C GLU A 331 -11.72 11.57 28.88
N LEU A 332 -12.37 10.58 28.24
CA LEU A 332 -13.22 10.80 27.08
C LEU A 332 -14.44 11.65 27.41
N THR A 333 -14.60 12.74 26.67
CA THR A 333 -15.75 13.64 26.71
C THR A 333 -16.26 13.94 25.30
N VAL A 334 -17.43 14.54 25.16
CA VAL A 334 -17.94 14.97 23.85
C VAL A 334 -16.99 15.99 23.21
N ASP A 335 -16.44 16.91 23.99
CA ASP A 335 -15.62 18.00 23.51
C ASP A 335 -14.24 17.53 23.01
N ASN A 336 -13.68 16.47 23.60
CA ASN A 336 -12.35 15.96 23.22
C ASN A 336 -12.41 14.72 22.30
N HIS A 337 -13.58 14.27 21.90
CA HIS A 337 -13.76 13.05 21.08
C HIS A 337 -12.93 13.07 19.79
N ALA A 338 -12.98 14.17 19.03
CA ALA A 338 -12.20 14.30 17.79
C ALA A 338 -10.68 14.24 18.03
N THR A 339 -10.20 14.83 19.13
CA THR A 339 -8.80 14.76 19.54
C THR A 339 -8.42 13.34 19.95
N ALA A 340 -9.29 12.64 20.68
CA ALA A 340 -9.08 11.25 21.08
C ALA A 340 -8.97 10.33 19.85
N VAL A 341 -9.80 10.55 18.82
CA VAL A 341 -9.70 9.82 17.54
C VAL A 341 -8.32 10.04 16.89
N ALA A 342 -7.89 11.31 16.77
CA ALA A 342 -6.62 11.65 16.15
C ALA A 342 -5.40 11.10 16.92
N LEU A 343 -5.49 10.99 18.25
CA LEU A 343 -4.41 10.40 19.07
C LEU A 343 -4.39 8.88 19.00
N ALA A 344 -5.50 8.24 18.67
CA ALA A 344 -5.61 6.78 18.54
C ALA A 344 -5.22 6.27 17.14
N GLU A 345 -5.11 7.13 16.13
CA GLU A 345 -4.67 6.80 14.77
C GLU A 345 -3.14 6.65 14.66
#